data_6025d61378557c840685d55e36f5d53f
#
_entry.id   6025d61378557c840685d55e36f5d53f
#
_cell.length_a   1.000
_cell.length_b   1.000
_cell.length_c   1.000
_cell.angle_alpha   90.00
_cell.angle_beta   90.00
_cell.angle_gamma   90.00
#
_symmetry.space_group_name_H-M   'P 1'
#
loop_
_entity.id
_entity.type
_entity.pdbx_description
1 polymer ?
#
loop_
_entity_poly.entity_id
_entity_poly.type
_entity_poly.pdbx_seq_one_letter_code
_entity_poly.pdbx_strand_id
1 'polypeptide(L)'
;ALAVKKAGIDPQNDKSLASLCKSLNIRFDAAQASPRIFLNGEDVSEHIRTPEIDMLASKISAIAVVRQEMTRLQRAVAEKAGRAVAEGRDMGTVVFPDAKCKFFLTATLEERARRRYEERRQRGEKVDPAQVARELKKRDEQDEKRALAPLKPAEDAVIIDTTQLTIDEVVDKICGMAKPRFAQTQK
;
A
#
# COMPACT_ATOMS: atom_id res chain seq x y z
N ALA A 1 -5.97 7.73 7.37
CA ALA A 1 -5.97 7.32 8.78
C ALA A 1 -5.50 8.46 9.69
N LEU A 2 -4.26 8.94 9.57
CA LEU A 2 -3.73 9.99 10.45
C LEU A 2 -4.60 11.25 10.46
N ALA A 3 -5.11 11.71 9.32
CA ALA A 3 -6.01 12.86 9.25
C ALA A 3 -7.34 12.61 9.98
N VAL A 4 -7.90 11.40 9.85
CA VAL A 4 -9.12 10.99 10.59
C VAL A 4 -8.89 11.03 12.09
N LYS A 5 -7.74 10.48 12.54
CA LYS A 5 -7.34 10.51 13.96
C LYS A 5 -7.17 11.94 14.47
N LYS A 6 -6.41 12.78 13.73
CA LYS A 6 -6.17 14.19 14.10
C LYS A 6 -7.47 15.02 14.18
N ALA A 7 -8.42 14.74 13.28
CA ALA A 7 -9.71 15.41 13.25
C ALA A 7 -10.77 14.85 14.21
N GLY A 8 -10.47 13.73 14.91
CA GLY A 8 -11.42 13.07 15.81
C GLY A 8 -12.70 12.57 15.12
N ILE A 9 -12.62 12.26 13.82
CA ILE A 9 -13.78 11.83 13.02
C ILE A 9 -14.10 10.37 13.30
N ASP A 10 -15.38 10.08 13.60
CA ASP A 10 -15.86 8.72 13.68
C ASP A 10 -15.80 8.05 12.30
N PRO A 11 -15.09 6.93 12.14
CA PRO A 11 -15.05 6.16 10.90
C PRO A 11 -16.42 5.69 10.37
N GLN A 12 -17.48 5.74 11.15
CA GLN A 12 -18.85 5.43 10.71
C GLN A 12 -19.57 6.65 10.09
N ASN A 13 -18.99 7.83 10.17
CA ASN A 13 -19.58 9.04 9.62
C ASN A 13 -19.07 9.32 8.19
N ASP A 14 -19.71 8.72 7.19
CA ASP A 14 -19.35 8.82 5.78
C ASP A 14 -19.31 10.28 5.28
N LYS A 15 -20.21 11.16 5.75
CA LYS A 15 -20.24 12.56 5.33
C LYS A 15 -19.01 13.32 5.80
N SER A 16 -18.63 13.14 7.06
CA SER A 16 -17.44 13.76 7.63
C SER A 16 -16.16 13.20 6.99
N LEU A 17 -16.12 11.90 6.73
CA LEU A 17 -15.01 11.26 6.01
C LEU A 17 -14.89 11.81 4.57
N ALA A 18 -16.00 11.95 3.85
CA ALA A 18 -16.00 12.50 2.50
C ALA A 18 -15.47 13.94 2.48
N SER A 19 -15.94 14.77 3.41
CA SER A 19 -15.49 16.16 3.53
C SER A 19 -14.00 16.22 3.85
N LEU A 20 -13.54 15.43 4.82
CA LEU A 20 -12.12 15.37 5.17
C LEU A 20 -11.28 14.92 3.97
N CYS A 21 -11.65 13.83 3.30
CA CYS A 21 -10.88 13.29 2.18
C CYS A 21 -10.71 14.32 1.04
N LYS A 22 -11.74 15.11 0.75
CA LYS A 22 -11.68 16.16 -0.26
C LYS A 22 -10.75 17.32 0.11
N SER A 23 -10.55 17.59 1.40
CA SER A 23 -9.67 18.65 1.90
C SER A 23 -8.21 18.23 2.03
N LEU A 24 -7.89 16.93 1.82
CA LEU A 24 -6.53 16.45 1.97
C LEU A 24 -5.62 16.89 0.82
N ASN A 25 -4.48 17.47 1.18
CA ASN A 25 -3.37 17.66 0.27
C ASN A 25 -2.24 16.71 0.66
N ILE A 26 -2.01 15.67 -0.16
CA ILE A 26 -0.96 14.67 0.05
C ILE A 26 0.12 14.89 -1.00
N ARG A 27 1.36 15.07 -0.55
CA ARG A 27 2.53 15.24 -1.41
C ARG A 27 3.60 14.23 -1.03
N PHE A 28 4.20 13.62 -2.04
CA PHE A 28 5.38 12.78 -1.89
C PHE A 28 6.61 13.57 -2.33
N ASP A 29 7.68 13.46 -1.58
CA ASP A 29 8.99 13.97 -1.93
C ASP A 29 9.96 12.79 -2.03
N ALA A 30 10.30 12.44 -3.25
CA ALA A 30 11.19 11.32 -3.57
C ALA A 30 12.64 11.77 -3.81
N ALA A 31 12.97 13.04 -3.63
CA ALA A 31 14.30 13.57 -3.93
C ALA A 31 15.38 13.12 -2.92
N GLN A 32 14.97 12.53 -1.79
CA GLN A 32 15.89 12.03 -0.75
C GLN A 32 15.96 10.51 -0.77
N ALA A 33 17.02 9.94 -0.19
CA ALA A 33 17.20 8.49 -0.04
C ALA A 33 16.03 7.80 0.69
N SER A 34 15.33 8.54 1.57
CA SER A 34 14.08 8.11 2.19
C SER A 34 12.96 9.03 1.74
N PRO A 35 11.99 8.54 0.95
CA PRO A 35 10.84 9.34 0.51
C PRO A 35 10.07 9.92 1.69
N ARG A 36 9.75 11.21 1.62
CA ARG A 36 8.93 11.89 2.62
C ARG A 36 7.50 12.03 2.17
N ILE A 37 6.58 11.99 3.14
CA ILE A 37 5.15 12.13 2.92
C ILE A 37 4.66 13.36 3.69
N PHE A 38 4.03 14.27 2.98
CA PHE A 38 3.45 15.48 3.55
C PHE A 38 1.93 15.42 3.50
N LEU A 39 1.30 15.74 4.61
CA LEU A 39 -0.14 15.89 4.74
C LEU A 39 -0.45 17.33 5.10
N ASN A 40 -1.14 18.04 4.20
CA ASN A 40 -1.47 19.47 4.37
C ASN A 40 -0.24 20.36 4.71
N GLY A 41 0.91 20.02 4.13
CA GLY A 41 2.18 20.73 4.35
C GLY A 41 3.03 20.22 5.51
N GLU A 42 2.49 19.41 6.41
CA GLU A 42 3.22 18.80 7.55
C GLU A 42 3.91 17.51 7.11
N ASP A 43 5.19 17.32 7.46
CA ASP A 43 5.88 16.04 7.28
C ASP A 43 5.32 15.01 8.27
N VAL A 44 4.71 13.95 7.73
CA VAL A 44 4.07 12.90 8.52
C VAL A 44 4.76 11.54 8.35
N SER A 45 5.94 11.51 7.75
CA SER A 45 6.64 10.28 7.36
C SER A 45 6.79 9.28 8.50
N GLU A 46 7.11 9.74 9.69
CA GLU A 46 7.24 8.88 10.87
C GLU A 46 5.89 8.65 11.58
N HIS A 47 5.00 9.65 11.56
CA HIS A 47 3.71 9.57 12.25
C HIS A 47 2.75 8.55 11.66
N ILE A 48 2.92 8.19 10.38
CA ILE A 48 2.07 7.20 9.69
C ILE A 48 2.53 5.76 9.91
N ARG A 49 3.70 5.53 10.54
CA ARG A 49 4.32 4.21 10.68
C ARG A 49 4.10 3.58 12.05
N THR A 50 2.94 3.80 12.64
CA THR A 50 2.58 3.24 13.95
C THR A 50 1.54 2.13 13.80
N PRO A 51 1.54 1.11 14.70
CA PRO A 51 0.53 0.04 14.68
C PRO A 51 -0.90 0.56 14.74
N GLU A 52 -1.13 1.65 15.49
CA GLU A 52 -2.44 2.27 15.58
C GLU A 52 -2.92 2.84 14.24
N ILE A 53 -2.04 3.54 13.53
CA ILE A 53 -2.35 4.09 12.20
C ILE A 53 -2.52 2.97 11.17
N ASP A 54 -1.73 1.91 11.24
CA ASP A 54 -1.88 0.73 10.39
C ASP A 54 -3.26 0.07 10.57
N MET A 55 -3.71 -0.12 11.82
CA MET A 55 -5.03 -0.69 12.12
C MET A 55 -6.16 0.23 11.64
N LEU A 56 -6.06 1.54 11.92
CA LEU A 56 -7.06 2.51 11.48
C LEU A 56 -7.11 2.59 9.96
N ALA A 57 -5.96 2.56 9.29
CA ALA A 57 -5.88 2.57 7.82
C ALA A 57 -6.57 1.35 7.21
N SER A 58 -6.33 0.15 7.76
CA SER A 58 -7.01 -1.07 7.33
C SER A 58 -8.54 -0.94 7.48
N LYS A 59 -9.01 -0.46 8.63
CA LYS A 59 -10.43 -0.27 8.91
C LYS A 59 -11.10 0.71 7.93
N ILE A 60 -10.55 1.91 7.77
CA ILE A 60 -11.18 2.94 6.91
C ILE A 60 -10.99 2.68 5.42
N SER A 61 -9.99 1.90 5.03
CA SER A 61 -9.78 1.54 3.62
C SER A 61 -10.90 0.69 3.02
N ALA A 62 -11.74 0.08 3.86
CA ALA A 62 -12.93 -0.67 3.44
C ALA A 62 -14.14 0.25 3.17
N ILE A 63 -14.09 1.52 3.57
CA ILE A 63 -15.20 2.48 3.43
C ILE A 63 -15.20 3.05 2.00
N ALA A 64 -16.34 2.96 1.33
CA ALA A 64 -16.47 3.28 -0.10
C ALA A 64 -16.00 4.71 -0.44
N VAL A 65 -16.43 5.71 0.35
CA VAL A 65 -16.07 7.12 0.13
C VAL A 65 -14.58 7.38 0.30
N VAL A 66 -13.95 6.75 1.28
CA VAL A 66 -12.50 6.85 1.51
C VAL A 66 -11.75 6.22 0.34
N ARG A 67 -12.18 5.04 -0.09
CA ARG A 67 -11.56 4.33 -1.20
C ARG A 67 -11.63 5.11 -2.50
N GLN A 68 -12.80 5.67 -2.83
CA GLN A 68 -13.01 6.46 -4.04
C GLN A 68 -12.05 7.67 -4.07
N GLU A 69 -11.98 8.43 -2.98
CA GLU A 69 -11.11 9.60 -2.90
C GLU A 69 -9.62 9.23 -2.91
N MET A 70 -9.23 8.16 -2.22
CA MET A 70 -7.83 7.70 -2.25
C MET A 70 -7.41 7.21 -3.63
N THR A 71 -8.28 6.49 -4.34
CA THR A 71 -8.02 6.07 -5.73
C THR A 71 -7.83 7.29 -6.63
N ARG A 72 -8.68 8.31 -6.51
CA ARG A 72 -8.55 9.56 -7.27
C ARG A 72 -7.21 10.25 -6.99
N LEU A 73 -6.83 10.37 -5.73
CA LEU A 73 -5.56 11.00 -5.33
C LEU A 73 -4.35 10.19 -5.83
N GLN A 74 -4.37 8.87 -5.70
CA GLN A 74 -3.29 7.99 -6.18
C GLN A 74 -3.09 8.12 -7.70
N ARG A 75 -4.18 8.15 -8.47
CA ARG A 75 -4.13 8.37 -9.93
C ARG A 75 -3.55 9.74 -10.28
N ALA A 76 -4.00 10.79 -9.62
CA ALA A 76 -3.49 12.15 -9.84
C ALA A 76 -1.98 12.28 -9.53
N VAL A 77 -1.51 11.61 -8.47
CA VAL A 77 -0.07 11.57 -8.14
C VAL A 77 0.73 10.85 -9.22
N ALA A 78 0.25 9.70 -9.69
CA ALA A 78 0.93 8.92 -10.73
C ALA A 78 0.95 9.66 -12.08
N GLU A 79 -0.15 10.30 -12.45
CA GLU A 79 -0.26 11.11 -13.67
C GLU A 79 0.74 12.28 -13.65
N LYS A 80 0.82 13.00 -12.54
CA LYS A 80 1.79 14.10 -12.37
C LYS A 80 3.24 13.62 -12.43
N ALA A 81 3.52 12.41 -11.95
CA ALA A 81 4.86 11.83 -11.98
C ALA A 81 5.26 11.33 -13.39
N GLY A 82 4.30 11.09 -14.29
CA GLY A 82 4.50 10.55 -15.63
C GLY A 82 4.94 9.08 -15.65
N ARG A 83 5.79 8.68 -14.73
CA ARG A 83 6.21 7.28 -14.49
C ARG A 83 6.15 7.00 -13.00
N ALA A 84 5.50 5.91 -12.63
CA ALA A 84 5.35 5.53 -11.22
C ALA A 84 5.44 4.02 -11.03
N VAL A 85 5.97 3.62 -9.89
CA VAL A 85 5.83 2.28 -9.33
C VAL A 85 4.93 2.42 -8.12
N ALA A 86 3.83 1.67 -8.09
CA ALA A 86 2.87 1.71 -7.01
C ALA A 86 2.73 0.33 -6.39
N GLU A 87 2.68 0.28 -5.06
CA GLU A 87 2.43 -0.94 -4.30
C GLU A 87 1.13 -0.82 -3.50
N GLY A 88 0.46 -1.94 -3.29
CA GLY A 88 -0.78 -1.99 -2.52
C GLY A 88 -1.53 -3.29 -2.73
N ARG A 89 -2.75 -3.34 -2.21
CA ARG A 89 -3.58 -4.55 -2.21
C ARG A 89 -4.44 -4.69 -3.46
N ASP A 90 -4.75 -3.59 -4.10
CA ASP A 90 -5.68 -3.49 -5.23
C ASP A 90 -5.16 -2.59 -6.37
N MET A 91 -3.84 -2.38 -6.40
CA MET A 91 -3.21 -1.50 -7.38
C MET A 91 -3.51 -1.94 -8.81
N GLY A 92 -3.36 -3.22 -9.12
CA GLY A 92 -3.56 -3.76 -10.47
C GLY A 92 -5.01 -4.09 -10.82
N THR A 93 -5.91 -4.17 -9.82
CA THR A 93 -7.31 -4.53 -10.04
C THR A 93 -8.27 -3.34 -10.04
N VAL A 94 -7.96 -2.30 -9.24
CA VAL A 94 -8.87 -1.16 -9.03
C VAL A 94 -8.20 0.17 -9.32
N VAL A 95 -7.02 0.42 -8.75
CA VAL A 95 -6.38 1.75 -8.85
C VAL A 95 -5.83 1.99 -10.25
N PHE A 96 -5.05 1.04 -10.78
CA PHE A 96 -4.42 1.11 -12.11
C PHE A 96 -4.72 -0.15 -12.93
N PRO A 97 -6.01 -0.42 -13.28
CA PRO A 97 -6.39 -1.62 -14.01
C PRO A 97 -5.76 -1.70 -15.41
N ASP A 98 -5.38 -0.56 -15.98
CA ASP A 98 -4.77 -0.48 -17.31
C ASP A 98 -3.24 -0.40 -17.27
N ALA A 99 -2.62 -0.63 -16.10
CA ALA A 99 -1.16 -0.64 -15.99
C ALA A 99 -0.54 -1.73 -16.86
N LYS A 100 0.48 -1.38 -17.65
CA LYS A 100 1.16 -2.30 -18.59
C LYS A 100 1.94 -3.41 -17.90
N CYS A 101 2.41 -3.16 -16.69
CA CYS A 101 3.15 -4.12 -15.89
C CYS A 101 2.46 -4.28 -14.54
N LYS A 102 1.96 -5.49 -14.29
CA LYS A 102 1.34 -5.85 -13.03
C LYS A 102 2.02 -7.09 -12.47
N PHE A 103 2.46 -6.96 -11.23
CA PHE A 103 3.10 -8.05 -10.50
C PHE A 103 2.34 -8.29 -9.20
N PHE A 104 2.02 -9.53 -8.92
CA PHE A 104 1.43 -9.95 -7.65
C PHE A 104 2.49 -10.71 -6.87
N LEU A 105 3.05 -10.06 -5.85
CA LEU A 105 4.06 -10.67 -4.99
C LEU A 105 3.38 -11.46 -3.90
N THR A 106 3.79 -12.70 -3.73
CA THR A 106 3.32 -13.57 -2.66
C THR A 106 4.52 -14.19 -1.90
N ALA A 107 4.28 -14.68 -0.71
CA ALA A 107 5.17 -15.53 0.07
C ALA A 107 4.35 -16.30 1.11
N THR A 108 4.91 -17.37 1.68
CA THR A 108 4.25 -18.08 2.78
C THR A 108 3.98 -17.16 3.97
N LEU A 109 2.96 -17.47 4.76
CA LEU A 109 2.64 -16.69 5.96
C LEU A 109 3.82 -16.62 6.93
N GLU A 110 4.53 -17.72 7.09
CA GLU A 110 5.70 -17.82 7.96
C GLU A 110 6.80 -16.86 7.53
N GLU A 111 7.12 -16.82 6.23
CA GLU A 111 8.16 -15.94 5.70
C GLU A 111 7.75 -14.46 5.80
N ARG A 112 6.49 -14.13 5.51
CA ARG A 112 5.97 -12.76 5.67
C ARG A 112 5.98 -12.32 7.14
N ALA A 113 5.63 -13.23 8.06
CA ALA A 113 5.68 -12.96 9.49
C ALA A 113 7.13 -12.75 9.99
N ARG A 114 8.08 -13.57 9.50
CA ARG A 114 9.50 -13.42 9.79
C ARG A 114 10.01 -12.05 9.35
N ARG A 115 9.75 -11.66 8.08
CA ARG A 115 10.15 -10.35 7.53
C ARG A 115 9.56 -9.20 8.34
N ARG A 116 8.28 -9.27 8.68
CA ARG A 116 7.60 -8.22 9.46
C ARG A 116 8.12 -8.13 10.89
N TYR A 117 8.42 -9.27 11.51
CA TYR A 117 9.04 -9.31 12.83
C TYR A 117 10.41 -8.64 12.83
N GLU A 118 11.27 -8.97 11.85
CA GLU A 118 12.60 -8.37 11.73
C GLU A 118 12.53 -6.86 11.49
N GLU A 119 11.63 -6.40 10.61
CA GLU A 119 11.41 -4.99 10.36
C GLU A 119 11.02 -4.22 11.64
N ARG A 120 10.06 -4.75 12.41
CA ARG A 120 9.62 -4.13 13.67
C ARG A 120 10.73 -4.14 14.72
N ARG A 121 11.49 -5.22 14.81
CA ARG A 121 12.65 -5.32 15.72
C ARG A 121 13.73 -4.29 15.37
N GLN A 122 14.02 -4.08 14.09
CA GLN A 122 14.99 -3.07 13.64
C GLN A 122 14.55 -1.64 13.98
N ARG A 123 13.26 -1.41 14.11
CA ARG A 123 12.70 -0.13 14.61
C ARG A 123 12.71 -0.01 16.14
N GLY A 124 13.24 -1.00 16.84
CA GLY A 124 13.31 -1.00 18.31
C GLY A 124 12.00 -1.42 18.99
N GLU A 125 11.01 -1.94 18.24
CA GLU A 125 9.78 -2.43 18.84
C GLU A 125 10.01 -3.75 19.57
N LYS A 126 9.43 -3.86 20.76
CA LYS A 126 9.37 -5.14 21.51
C LYS A 126 8.15 -5.91 21.04
N VAL A 127 8.34 -6.90 20.19
CA VAL A 127 7.25 -7.68 19.59
C VAL A 127 7.49 -9.18 19.76
N ASP A 128 6.39 -9.92 19.93
CA ASP A 128 6.41 -11.39 19.92
C ASP A 128 6.19 -11.89 18.47
N PRO A 129 7.04 -12.81 17.94
CA PRO A 129 6.88 -13.36 16.61
C PRO A 129 5.49 -14.01 16.38
N ALA A 130 4.97 -14.71 17.39
CA ALA A 130 3.66 -15.35 17.28
C ALA A 130 2.52 -14.32 17.21
N GLN A 131 2.66 -13.20 17.91
CA GLN A 131 1.72 -12.08 17.81
C GLN A 131 1.75 -11.47 16.40
N VAL A 132 2.95 -11.22 15.86
CA VAL A 132 3.11 -10.67 14.49
C VAL A 132 2.45 -11.58 13.45
N ALA A 133 2.63 -12.91 13.56
CA ALA A 133 2.01 -13.86 12.66
C ALA A 133 0.47 -13.84 12.75
N ARG A 134 -0.09 -13.77 13.97
CA ARG A 134 -1.55 -13.65 14.16
C ARG A 134 -2.12 -12.35 13.59
N GLU A 135 -1.45 -11.23 13.80
CA GLU A 135 -1.84 -9.92 13.26
C GLU A 135 -1.84 -9.92 11.72
N LEU A 136 -0.80 -10.48 11.11
CA LEU A 136 -0.69 -10.64 9.65
C LEU A 136 -1.81 -11.50 9.09
N LYS A 137 -2.03 -12.69 9.65
CA LYS A 137 -3.08 -13.60 9.21
C LYS A 137 -4.46 -12.94 9.27
N LYS A 138 -4.77 -12.27 10.38
CA LYS A 138 -6.03 -11.54 10.54
C LYS A 138 -6.20 -10.45 9.48
N ARG A 139 -5.13 -9.73 9.18
CA ARG A 139 -5.15 -8.66 8.16
C ARG A 139 -5.35 -9.25 6.75
N ASP A 140 -4.66 -10.33 6.42
CA ASP A 140 -4.82 -11.00 5.12
C ASP A 140 -6.27 -11.47 4.92
N GLU A 141 -6.85 -12.12 5.93
CA GLU A 141 -8.25 -12.54 5.88
C GLU A 141 -9.22 -11.35 5.68
N GLN A 142 -8.94 -10.22 6.32
CA GLN A 142 -9.73 -9.00 6.14
C GLN A 142 -9.58 -8.43 4.72
N ASP A 143 -8.34 -8.38 4.20
CA ASP A 143 -8.05 -7.85 2.87
C ASP A 143 -8.67 -8.73 1.77
N GLU A 144 -8.67 -10.05 1.94
CA GLU A 144 -9.25 -11.01 0.99
C GLU A 144 -10.80 -11.01 0.99
N LYS A 145 -11.41 -10.90 2.18
CA LYS A 145 -12.86 -11.02 2.35
C LYS A 145 -13.62 -9.70 2.23
N ARG A 146 -12.95 -8.57 2.09
CA ARG A 146 -13.64 -7.28 1.98
C ARG A 146 -14.48 -7.20 0.71
N ALA A 147 -15.69 -6.63 0.83
CA ALA A 147 -16.65 -6.52 -0.27
C ALA A 147 -16.15 -5.60 -1.41
N LEU A 148 -15.38 -4.57 -1.07
CA LEU A 148 -14.81 -3.61 -2.03
C LEU A 148 -13.32 -3.85 -2.21
N ALA A 149 -12.90 -4.06 -3.46
CA ALA A 149 -11.51 -4.26 -3.86
C ALA A 149 -10.77 -5.32 -3.01
N PRO A 150 -11.22 -6.59 -3.00
CA PRO A 150 -10.55 -7.65 -2.29
C PRO A 150 -9.11 -7.83 -2.77
N LEU A 151 -8.25 -8.33 -1.88
CA LEU A 151 -6.89 -8.70 -2.24
C LEU A 151 -6.92 -9.92 -3.17
N LYS A 152 -6.67 -9.69 -4.44
CA LYS A 152 -6.54 -10.73 -5.46
C LYS A 152 -5.61 -10.27 -6.59
N PRO A 153 -4.92 -11.19 -7.28
CA PRO A 153 -4.17 -10.83 -8.47
C PRO A 153 -5.10 -10.29 -9.56
N ALA A 154 -4.63 -9.34 -10.36
CA ALA A 154 -5.29 -8.99 -11.61
C ALA A 154 -5.11 -10.16 -12.60
N GLU A 155 -6.04 -10.33 -13.55
CA GLU A 155 -6.02 -11.44 -14.51
C GLU A 155 -4.74 -11.48 -15.35
N ASP A 156 -4.20 -10.30 -15.66
CA ASP A 156 -2.97 -10.10 -16.43
C ASP A 156 -1.71 -9.90 -15.55
N ALA A 157 -1.82 -10.11 -14.24
CA ALA A 157 -0.68 -9.98 -13.34
C ALA A 157 0.24 -11.20 -13.39
N VAL A 158 1.54 -10.93 -13.39
CA VAL A 158 2.56 -11.97 -13.17
C VAL A 158 2.66 -12.26 -11.68
N ILE A 159 2.38 -13.51 -11.29
CA ILE A 159 2.52 -13.94 -9.90
C ILE A 159 3.98 -14.30 -9.63
N ILE A 160 4.56 -13.74 -8.58
CA ILE A 160 5.93 -14.00 -8.14
C ILE A 160 5.90 -14.46 -6.69
N ASP A 161 6.22 -15.74 -6.47
CA ASP A 161 6.50 -16.24 -5.13
C ASP A 161 7.90 -15.78 -4.71
N THR A 162 7.95 -15.03 -3.62
CA THR A 162 9.18 -14.46 -3.06
C THR A 162 9.65 -15.17 -1.81
N THR A 163 9.07 -16.33 -1.46
CA THR A 163 9.36 -17.05 -0.21
C THR A 163 10.85 -17.32 -0.02
N GLN A 164 11.54 -17.73 -1.10
CA GLN A 164 12.95 -18.07 -1.08
C GLN A 164 13.86 -17.01 -1.75
N LEU A 165 13.30 -15.84 -2.10
CA LEU A 165 14.04 -14.82 -2.82
C LEU A 165 14.51 -13.70 -1.89
N THR A 166 15.70 -13.21 -2.13
CA THR A 166 16.20 -11.94 -1.60
C THR A 166 15.51 -10.75 -2.27
N ILE A 167 15.64 -9.56 -1.67
CA ILE A 167 15.09 -8.33 -2.25
C ILE A 167 15.69 -8.07 -3.64
N ASP A 168 17.01 -8.24 -3.79
CA ASP A 168 17.70 -7.99 -5.06
C ASP A 168 17.23 -8.95 -6.16
N GLU A 169 17.08 -10.24 -5.85
CA GLU A 169 16.54 -11.23 -6.79
C GLU A 169 15.11 -10.91 -7.23
N VAL A 170 14.26 -10.42 -6.30
CA VAL A 170 12.90 -9.98 -6.65
C VAL A 170 12.95 -8.76 -7.56
N VAL A 171 13.80 -7.77 -7.26
CA VAL A 171 13.96 -6.57 -8.08
C VAL A 171 14.46 -6.92 -9.47
N ASP A 172 15.50 -7.76 -9.58
CA ASP A 172 16.05 -8.19 -10.87
C ASP A 172 15.00 -8.93 -11.71
N LYS A 173 14.23 -9.81 -11.09
CA LYS A 173 13.16 -10.55 -11.75
C LYS A 173 12.07 -9.61 -12.28
N ILE A 174 11.62 -8.64 -11.48
CA ILE A 174 10.63 -7.63 -11.89
C ILE A 174 11.21 -6.77 -13.03
N CYS A 175 12.42 -6.26 -12.88
CA CYS A 175 13.06 -5.42 -13.89
C CYS A 175 13.26 -6.15 -15.22
N GLY A 176 13.68 -7.43 -15.17
CA GLY A 176 13.83 -8.26 -16.36
C GLY A 176 12.54 -8.45 -17.14
N MET A 177 11.41 -8.59 -16.43
CA MET A 177 10.08 -8.73 -17.04
C MET A 177 9.46 -7.40 -17.48
N ALA A 178 9.77 -6.30 -16.80
CA ALA A 178 9.22 -4.99 -17.09
C ALA A 178 9.88 -4.32 -18.31
N LYS A 179 11.21 -4.39 -18.44
CA LYS A 179 11.99 -3.75 -19.52
C LYS A 179 11.44 -4.02 -20.92
N PRO A 180 11.15 -5.26 -21.34
CA PRO A 180 10.63 -5.54 -22.67
C PRO A 180 9.27 -4.89 -22.96
N ARG A 181 8.41 -4.81 -21.93
CA ARG A 181 7.05 -4.24 -22.05
C ARG A 181 7.08 -2.73 -22.25
N PHE A 182 8.08 -2.04 -21.70
CA PHE A 182 8.26 -0.60 -21.91
C PHE A 182 8.97 -0.28 -23.22
N ALA A 183 9.88 -1.13 -23.70
CA ALA A 183 10.59 -0.94 -24.97
C ALA A 183 9.66 -0.98 -26.20
N GLN A 184 8.58 -1.76 -26.13
CA GLN A 184 7.58 -1.88 -27.21
C GLN A 184 6.66 -0.66 -27.35
N THR A 185 6.70 0.29 -26.44
CA THR A 185 5.79 1.46 -26.41
C THR A 185 6.42 2.71 -27.03
N GLN A 186 7.69 2.64 -27.46
CA GLN A 186 8.42 3.77 -28.08
C GLN A 186 8.44 3.67 -29.62
N LYS A 187 7.64 2.79 -30.21
CA LYS A 187 7.38 2.74 -31.65
C LYS A 187 5.96 3.26 -31.90
#